data_c0943285983ef3ba7d83a9773faaad94
#
_entry.id   c0943285983ef3ba7d83a9773faaad94
#
_cell.length_a   1.000
_cell.length_b   1.000
_cell.length_c   1.000
_cell.angle_alpha   90.00
_cell.angle_beta   90.00
_cell.angle_gamma   90.00
#
_symmetry.space_group_name_H-M   'P 1'
#
loop_
_entity.id
_entity.type
_entity.pdbx_description
1 polymer ?
#
loop_
_entity_poly.entity_id
_entity_poly.type
_entity_poly.pdbx_seq_one_letter_code
_entity_poly.pdbx_strand_id
1 'polypeptide(L)'
;MTVSQGGAAQSAAGGVPGLAAGRTWAASRFPYLATGLFGARVIATPEIGTVAVDEGWRLHADPAVAAEWTPAQLGSVLVHHVCHLLRAHAERAGVAGVQPEQARAWVRAADAEINDDLVPAGLQLPGRPVLPEHLGAENGLLAEQYYAAGPAQRPPLLRPGDAGDDGWSLDCGSGADGCQRPWDTAGEPRLAPWQARLLVRQVAQDCVRHGREAGDVPAGLLRWADRSEEHTSELQSL
;
A
#
# COMPACT_ATOMS: atom_id res chain seq x y z
N MET A 1 9.59 51.73 19.31
CA MET A 1 9.43 50.39 19.92
C MET A 1 8.31 49.71 19.15
N THR A 2 8.68 48.99 18.12
CA THR A 2 7.72 48.25 17.26
C THR A 2 7.86 46.77 17.60
N VAL A 3 6.81 46.23 18.23
CA VAL A 3 6.74 44.80 18.59
C VAL A 3 6.39 44.03 17.33
N SER A 4 7.33 43.24 16.86
CA SER A 4 7.13 42.27 15.77
C SER A 4 6.30 41.11 16.33
N GLN A 5 5.07 40.99 15.87
CA GLN A 5 4.24 39.81 16.14
C GLN A 5 4.74 38.70 15.23
N GLY A 6 5.39 37.71 15.83
CA GLY A 6 5.70 36.44 15.19
C GLY A 6 4.40 35.72 14.83
N GLY A 7 4.11 35.64 13.53
CA GLY A 7 3.06 34.82 13.01
C GLY A 7 3.37 33.34 13.30
N ALA A 8 2.65 32.75 14.25
CA ALA A 8 2.57 31.32 14.40
C ALA A 8 1.97 30.75 13.09
N ALA A 9 2.72 29.93 12.42
CA ALA A 9 2.22 29.13 11.30
C ALA A 9 1.07 28.26 11.84
N GLN A 10 -0.15 28.67 11.56
CA GLN A 10 -1.32 27.83 11.75
C GLN A 10 -1.19 26.65 10.77
N SER A 11 -0.89 25.49 11.33
CA SER A 11 -1.05 24.21 10.65
C SER A 11 -2.46 24.19 10.05
N ALA A 12 -2.54 24.29 8.74
CA ALA A 12 -3.78 24.16 8.01
C ALA A 12 -4.26 22.72 8.21
N ALA A 13 -5.20 22.51 9.12
CA ALA A 13 -5.94 21.27 9.31
C ALA A 13 -6.93 21.09 8.13
N GLY A 14 -6.41 21.05 6.91
CA GLY A 14 -7.12 20.60 5.72
C GLY A 14 -7.12 19.08 5.73
N GLY A 15 -8.25 18.45 6.09
CA GLY A 15 -8.40 17.01 5.96
C GLY A 15 -8.30 16.58 4.50
N VAL A 16 -8.08 15.29 4.26
CA VAL A 16 -8.08 14.71 2.90
C VAL A 16 -9.54 14.64 2.41
N PRO A 17 -9.89 15.30 1.30
CA PRO A 17 -11.24 15.25 0.75
C PRO A 17 -11.68 13.81 0.47
N GLY A 18 -12.95 13.48 0.73
CA GLY A 18 -13.50 12.17 0.42
C GLY A 18 -13.02 11.01 1.30
N LEU A 19 -12.04 11.21 2.21
CA LEU A 19 -11.44 10.16 3.02
C LEU A 19 -12.46 9.29 3.76
N ALA A 20 -13.43 9.91 4.44
CA ALA A 20 -14.45 9.17 5.19
C ALA A 20 -15.32 8.30 4.25
N ALA A 21 -15.73 8.85 3.11
CA ALA A 21 -16.50 8.13 2.12
C ALA A 21 -15.69 6.97 1.49
N GLY A 22 -14.40 7.22 1.17
CA GLY A 22 -13.49 6.19 0.65
C GLY A 22 -13.28 5.05 1.65
N ARG A 23 -13.02 5.35 2.92
CA ARG A 23 -12.90 4.32 3.97
C ARG A 23 -14.19 3.54 4.17
N THR A 24 -15.33 4.21 4.16
CA THR A 24 -16.65 3.54 4.29
C THR A 24 -16.88 2.59 3.12
N TRP A 25 -16.61 3.05 1.89
CA TRP A 25 -16.71 2.19 0.72
C TRP A 25 -15.77 0.97 0.84
N ALA A 26 -14.51 1.20 1.19
CA ALA A 26 -13.51 0.14 1.33
C ALA A 26 -13.90 -0.89 2.40
N ALA A 27 -14.33 -0.43 3.59
CA ALA A 27 -14.75 -1.31 4.68
C ALA A 27 -16.05 -2.08 4.35
N SER A 28 -16.94 -1.50 3.53
CA SER A 28 -18.14 -2.21 3.07
C SER A 28 -17.82 -3.26 2.02
N ARG A 29 -16.83 -3.02 1.17
CA ARG A 29 -16.44 -3.93 0.08
C ARG A 29 -15.48 -5.02 0.56
N PHE A 30 -14.58 -4.68 1.48
CA PHE A 30 -13.55 -5.56 2.05
C PHE A 30 -13.59 -5.50 3.58
N PRO A 31 -14.67 -6.02 4.22
CA PRO A 31 -14.89 -5.85 5.66
C PRO A 31 -13.77 -6.46 6.52
N TYR A 32 -13.13 -7.50 6.05
CA TYR A 32 -12.00 -8.16 6.70
C TYR A 32 -10.71 -7.30 6.70
N LEU A 33 -10.64 -6.23 5.92
CA LEU A 33 -9.54 -5.26 5.93
C LEU A 33 -9.84 -4.00 6.77
N ALA A 34 -11.03 -3.90 7.36
CA ALA A 34 -11.47 -2.71 8.07
C ALA A 34 -10.49 -2.31 9.20
N THR A 35 -10.00 -3.28 9.98
CA THR A 35 -9.03 -3.05 11.05
C THR A 35 -7.76 -2.38 10.52
N GLY A 36 -7.21 -2.84 9.39
CA GLY A 36 -6.04 -2.24 8.73
C GLY A 36 -6.33 -0.84 8.18
N LEU A 37 -7.49 -0.68 7.51
CA LEU A 37 -7.90 0.60 6.92
C LEU A 37 -8.07 1.71 7.96
N PHE A 38 -8.63 1.41 9.13
CA PHE A 38 -8.81 2.38 10.19
C PHE A 38 -7.60 2.48 11.11
N GLY A 39 -6.74 1.47 11.16
CA GLY A 39 -5.46 1.49 11.87
C GLY A 39 -4.40 2.35 11.19
N ALA A 40 -4.43 2.46 9.86
CA ALA A 40 -3.53 3.32 9.12
C ALA A 40 -3.92 4.81 9.32
N ARG A 41 -2.95 5.63 9.71
CA ARG A 41 -3.14 7.07 9.88
C ARG A 41 -3.01 7.79 8.55
N VAL A 42 -4.02 8.54 8.14
CA VAL A 42 -3.94 9.37 6.93
C VAL A 42 -3.48 10.78 7.29
N ILE A 43 -2.47 11.26 6.58
CA ILE A 43 -1.84 12.57 6.72
C ILE A 43 -2.02 13.32 5.41
N ALA A 44 -2.63 14.51 5.50
CA ALA A 44 -2.68 15.41 4.35
C ALA A 44 -1.26 15.92 4.06
N THR A 45 -0.74 15.58 2.90
CA THR A 45 0.61 15.93 2.45
C THR A 45 0.52 16.60 1.07
N PRO A 46 0.29 17.91 1.02
CA PRO A 46 0.14 18.63 -0.25
C PRO A 46 1.38 18.50 -1.13
N GLU A 47 1.17 18.59 -2.43
CA GLU A 47 2.22 18.65 -3.46
C GLU A 47 3.05 17.37 -3.67
N ILE A 48 2.69 16.25 -3.01
CA ILE A 48 3.36 14.98 -3.31
C ILE A 48 2.84 14.32 -4.61
N GLY A 49 1.74 14.80 -5.16
CA GLY A 49 1.16 14.33 -6.43
C GLY A 49 0.60 12.91 -6.41
N THR A 50 0.46 12.29 -5.22
CA THR A 50 0.05 10.89 -5.08
C THR A 50 -0.64 10.63 -3.74
N VAL A 51 -1.02 9.37 -3.52
CA VAL A 51 -1.22 8.79 -2.18
C VAL A 51 -0.16 7.71 -2.00
N ALA A 52 0.57 7.74 -0.91
CA ALA A 52 1.68 6.83 -0.63
C ALA A 52 1.61 6.33 0.81
N VAL A 53 2.25 5.20 1.10
CA VAL A 53 2.31 4.64 2.45
C VAL A 53 3.75 4.51 2.92
N ASP A 54 4.00 4.73 4.20
CA ASP A 54 5.30 4.47 4.81
C ASP A 54 5.25 3.28 5.77
N GLU A 55 6.43 2.79 6.15
CA GLU A 55 6.58 1.64 7.07
C GLU A 55 6.00 1.91 8.48
N GLY A 56 5.74 3.17 8.82
CA GLY A 56 5.14 3.58 10.09
C GLY A 56 3.61 3.52 10.11
N TRP A 57 2.97 2.92 9.10
CA TRP A 57 1.51 2.85 8.94
C TRP A 57 0.86 4.21 8.76
N ARG A 58 1.57 5.13 8.09
CA ARG A 58 1.04 6.43 7.72
C ARG A 58 0.76 6.44 6.22
N LEU A 59 -0.42 6.91 5.86
CA LEU A 59 -0.86 7.14 4.50
C LEU A 59 -0.74 8.64 4.22
N HIS A 60 0.25 9.02 3.45
CA HIS A 60 0.45 10.38 2.97
C HIS A 60 -0.43 10.61 1.74
N ALA A 61 -1.35 11.53 1.81
CA ALA A 61 -2.29 11.79 0.72
C ALA A 61 -2.23 13.25 0.28
N ASP A 62 -2.01 13.46 -1.01
CA ASP A 62 -2.18 14.78 -1.60
C ASP A 62 -3.67 15.12 -1.67
N PRO A 63 -4.13 16.19 -0.98
CA PRO A 63 -5.54 16.55 -1.01
C PRO A 63 -6.07 16.91 -2.39
N ALA A 64 -5.23 17.45 -3.27
CA ALA A 64 -5.61 17.80 -4.64
C ALA A 64 -5.88 16.55 -5.47
N VAL A 65 -4.99 15.55 -5.37
CA VAL A 65 -5.15 14.26 -6.06
C VAL A 65 -6.35 13.48 -5.50
N ALA A 66 -6.49 13.42 -4.17
CA ALA A 66 -7.60 12.72 -3.54
C ALA A 66 -8.98 13.33 -3.90
N ALA A 67 -9.04 14.64 -4.15
CA ALA A 67 -10.28 15.33 -4.54
C ALA A 67 -10.78 14.94 -5.94
N GLU A 68 -9.91 14.45 -6.81
CA GLU A 68 -10.26 14.02 -8.17
C GLU A 68 -10.91 12.63 -8.21
N TRP A 69 -10.80 11.86 -7.13
CA TRP A 69 -11.22 10.46 -7.10
C TRP A 69 -12.61 10.27 -6.50
N THR A 70 -13.36 9.37 -7.08
CA THR A 70 -14.60 8.88 -6.49
C THR A 70 -14.31 8.17 -5.15
N PRO A 71 -15.31 8.04 -4.25
CA PRO A 71 -15.14 7.26 -3.02
C PRO A 71 -14.66 5.82 -3.27
N ALA A 72 -15.09 5.20 -4.37
CA ALA A 72 -14.67 3.86 -4.75
C ALA A 72 -13.18 3.83 -5.15
N GLN A 73 -12.73 4.80 -5.93
CA GLN A 73 -11.32 4.90 -6.32
C GLN A 73 -10.43 5.22 -5.13
N LEU A 74 -10.78 6.22 -4.31
CA LEU A 74 -10.01 6.54 -3.10
C LEU A 74 -9.98 5.36 -2.14
N GLY A 75 -11.12 4.70 -1.90
CA GLY A 75 -11.19 3.50 -1.07
C GLY A 75 -10.32 2.37 -1.60
N SER A 76 -10.28 2.18 -2.93
CA SER A 76 -9.43 1.18 -3.57
C SER A 76 -7.94 1.48 -3.40
N VAL A 77 -7.54 2.74 -3.52
CA VAL A 77 -6.17 3.18 -3.28
C VAL A 77 -5.77 2.93 -1.82
N LEU A 78 -6.66 3.25 -0.85
CA LEU A 78 -6.40 2.97 0.57
C LEU A 78 -6.23 1.47 0.83
N VAL A 79 -7.08 0.61 0.27
CA VAL A 79 -6.97 -0.85 0.36
C VAL A 79 -5.64 -1.33 -0.20
N HIS A 80 -5.28 -0.89 -1.40
CA HIS A 80 -4.04 -1.25 -2.08
C HIS A 80 -2.82 -0.93 -1.20
N HIS A 81 -2.75 0.29 -0.66
CA HIS A 81 -1.62 0.72 0.17
C HIS A 81 -1.57 -0.02 1.51
N VAL A 82 -2.71 -0.29 2.15
CA VAL A 82 -2.76 -1.12 3.36
C VAL A 82 -2.26 -2.54 3.06
N CYS A 83 -2.55 -3.09 1.89
CA CYS A 83 -2.05 -4.42 1.50
C CYS A 83 -0.52 -4.46 1.32
N HIS A 84 0.14 -3.37 0.92
CA HIS A 84 1.61 -3.32 0.96
C HIS A 84 2.15 -3.53 2.37
N LEU A 85 1.55 -2.87 3.37
CA LEU A 85 1.95 -2.99 4.78
C LEU A 85 1.64 -4.37 5.36
N LEU A 86 0.43 -4.89 5.09
CA LEU A 86 0.02 -6.22 5.55
C LEU A 86 0.95 -7.31 5.02
N ARG A 87 1.36 -7.21 3.76
CA ARG A 87 2.26 -8.16 3.10
C ARG A 87 3.74 -7.86 3.34
N ALA A 88 4.06 -6.84 4.14
CA ALA A 88 5.42 -6.41 4.48
C ALA A 88 6.34 -6.23 3.25
N HIS A 89 5.85 -5.60 2.19
CA HIS A 89 6.56 -5.51 0.92
C HIS A 89 7.90 -4.77 1.04
N ALA A 90 7.99 -3.73 1.89
CA ALA A 90 9.25 -3.02 2.16
C ALA A 90 10.31 -3.91 2.81
N GLU A 91 9.93 -4.70 3.82
CA GLU A 91 10.83 -5.66 4.48
C GLU A 91 11.28 -6.75 3.49
N ARG A 92 10.34 -7.28 2.71
CA ARG A 92 10.60 -8.29 1.68
C ARG A 92 11.50 -7.77 0.57
N ALA A 93 11.39 -6.49 0.18
CA ALA A 93 12.32 -5.83 -0.74
C ALA A 93 13.76 -5.88 -0.19
N GLY A 94 13.92 -5.53 1.09
CA GLY A 94 15.21 -5.59 1.77
C GLY A 94 15.79 -7.01 1.81
N VAL A 95 14.98 -8.01 2.14
CA VAL A 95 15.38 -9.43 2.16
C VAL A 95 15.75 -9.92 0.75
N ALA A 96 15.03 -9.49 -0.27
CA ALA A 96 15.31 -9.80 -1.67
C ALA A 96 16.52 -9.05 -2.24
N GLY A 97 17.13 -8.15 -1.46
CA GLY A 97 18.32 -7.38 -1.88
C GLY A 97 18.02 -6.33 -2.96
N VAL A 98 16.79 -5.84 -3.02
CA VAL A 98 16.37 -4.82 -4.00
C VAL A 98 17.15 -3.52 -3.75
N GLN A 99 17.83 -3.05 -4.79
CA GLN A 99 18.55 -1.78 -4.74
C GLN A 99 17.63 -0.60 -5.11
N PRO A 100 17.97 0.64 -4.69
CA PRO A 100 17.11 1.80 -5.00
C PRO A 100 16.77 1.98 -6.48
N GLU A 101 17.70 1.66 -7.38
CA GLU A 101 17.51 1.72 -8.83
C GLU A 101 16.51 0.68 -9.35
N GLN A 102 16.26 -0.36 -8.56
CA GLN A 102 15.36 -1.47 -8.85
C GLN A 102 14.01 -1.33 -8.15
N ALA A 103 13.86 -0.34 -7.26
CA ALA A 103 12.66 -0.14 -6.44
C ALA A 103 11.37 -0.10 -7.28
N ARG A 104 11.40 0.58 -8.44
CA ARG A 104 10.25 0.64 -9.35
C ARG A 104 9.83 -0.74 -9.88
N ALA A 105 10.80 -1.58 -10.22
CA ALA A 105 10.51 -2.94 -10.69
C ALA A 105 9.94 -3.81 -9.57
N TRP A 106 10.43 -3.64 -8.35
CA TRP A 106 9.88 -4.30 -7.17
C TRP A 106 8.45 -3.85 -6.88
N VAL A 107 8.17 -2.53 -6.87
CA VAL A 107 6.82 -2.01 -6.64
C VAL A 107 5.85 -2.59 -7.66
N ARG A 108 6.20 -2.66 -8.96
CA ARG A 108 5.35 -3.29 -9.98
C ARG A 108 5.06 -4.76 -9.68
N ALA A 109 6.03 -5.50 -9.15
CA ALA A 109 5.85 -6.89 -8.74
C ALA A 109 4.96 -7.02 -7.50
N ALA A 110 5.14 -6.15 -6.53
CA ALA A 110 4.31 -6.06 -5.32
C ALA A 110 2.87 -5.64 -5.64
N ASP A 111 2.70 -4.71 -6.58
CA ASP A 111 1.39 -4.30 -7.11
C ASP A 111 0.69 -5.48 -7.80
N ALA A 112 1.40 -6.25 -8.60
CA ALA A 112 0.84 -7.43 -9.26
C ALA A 112 0.35 -8.47 -8.23
N GLU A 113 1.08 -8.71 -7.14
CA GLU A 113 0.65 -9.60 -6.04
C GLU A 113 -0.64 -9.11 -5.36
N ILE A 114 -0.80 -7.78 -5.20
CA ILE A 114 -2.02 -7.21 -4.60
C ILE A 114 -3.17 -7.24 -5.59
N ASN A 115 -2.92 -6.79 -6.80
CA ASN A 115 -3.96 -6.55 -7.81
C ASN A 115 -4.50 -7.85 -8.40
N ASP A 116 -3.70 -8.90 -8.46
CA ASP A 116 -4.08 -10.26 -8.82
C ASP A 116 -5.29 -10.76 -8.02
N ASP A 117 -5.28 -10.50 -6.72
CA ASP A 117 -6.36 -10.89 -5.81
C ASP A 117 -7.52 -9.89 -5.81
N LEU A 118 -7.20 -8.60 -5.72
CA LEU A 118 -8.18 -7.59 -5.33
C LEU A 118 -8.89 -6.94 -6.51
N VAL A 119 -8.30 -6.88 -7.70
CA VAL A 119 -8.98 -6.35 -8.89
C VAL A 119 -10.16 -7.23 -9.28
N PRO A 120 -10.02 -8.58 -9.37
CA PRO A 120 -11.17 -9.46 -9.58
C PRO A 120 -12.21 -9.39 -8.46
N ALA A 121 -11.78 -9.10 -7.22
CA ALA A 121 -12.68 -8.91 -6.08
C ALA A 121 -13.38 -7.54 -6.07
N GLY A 122 -13.16 -6.67 -7.06
CA GLY A 122 -13.86 -5.40 -7.25
C GLY A 122 -13.11 -4.16 -6.80
N LEU A 123 -11.78 -4.23 -6.68
CA LEU A 123 -10.93 -3.05 -6.50
C LEU A 123 -11.05 -2.15 -7.74
N GLN A 124 -11.28 -0.85 -7.53
CA GLN A 124 -11.49 0.15 -8.58
C GLN A 124 -10.38 1.19 -8.55
N LEU A 125 -9.15 0.76 -8.84
CA LEU A 125 -8.01 1.68 -8.86
C LEU A 125 -8.16 2.73 -9.96
N PRO A 126 -7.74 4.00 -9.74
CA PRO A 126 -7.65 4.98 -10.81
C PRO A 126 -6.53 4.56 -11.78
N GLY A 127 -6.72 4.74 -13.08
CA GLY A 127 -5.73 4.38 -14.11
C GLY A 127 -5.71 2.88 -14.46
N ARG A 128 -4.52 2.37 -14.79
CA ARG A 128 -4.31 0.97 -15.17
C ARG A 128 -3.59 0.20 -14.07
N PRO A 129 -4.21 -0.76 -13.38
CA PRO A 129 -3.52 -1.59 -12.36
C PRO A 129 -2.44 -2.46 -13.02
N VAL A 130 -1.30 -2.59 -12.35
CA VAL A 130 -0.31 -3.60 -12.75
C VAL A 130 -0.86 -4.97 -12.42
N LEU A 131 -0.99 -5.82 -13.43
CA LEU A 131 -1.47 -7.20 -13.32
C LEU A 131 -0.35 -8.18 -13.71
N PRO A 132 -0.40 -9.45 -13.26
CA PRO A 132 0.60 -10.46 -13.59
C PRO A 132 0.88 -10.59 -15.09
N GLU A 133 -0.15 -10.49 -15.94
CA GLU A 133 -0.01 -10.53 -17.41
C GLU A 133 0.92 -9.44 -17.96
N HIS A 134 0.97 -8.25 -17.31
CA HIS A 134 1.87 -7.17 -17.70
C HIS A 134 3.35 -7.47 -17.38
N LEU A 135 3.59 -8.48 -16.54
CA LEU A 135 4.91 -8.99 -16.18
C LEU A 135 5.23 -10.31 -16.92
N GLY A 136 4.30 -10.80 -17.75
CA GLY A 136 4.43 -12.08 -18.45
C GLY A 136 4.39 -13.29 -17.50
N ALA A 137 3.68 -13.18 -16.39
CA ALA A 137 3.60 -14.19 -15.35
C ALA A 137 2.16 -14.66 -15.12
N GLU A 138 2.02 -15.84 -14.52
CA GLU A 138 0.74 -16.40 -14.09
C GLU A 138 0.24 -15.73 -12.81
N ASN A 139 -1.05 -15.88 -12.52
CA ASN A 139 -1.67 -15.40 -11.29
C ASN A 139 -1.24 -16.25 -10.08
N GLY A 140 -1.34 -15.65 -8.87
CA GLY A 140 -1.16 -16.36 -7.60
C GLY A 140 0.28 -16.44 -7.12
N LEU A 141 1.21 -15.70 -7.72
CA LEU A 141 2.61 -15.65 -7.32
C LEU A 141 2.86 -14.59 -6.24
N LEU A 142 4.00 -14.68 -5.57
CA LEU A 142 4.49 -13.68 -4.63
C LEU A 142 5.29 -12.59 -5.36
N ALA A 143 5.46 -11.43 -4.71
CA ALA A 143 6.19 -10.29 -5.27
C ALA A 143 7.61 -10.69 -5.72
N GLU A 144 8.32 -11.52 -4.96
CA GLU A 144 9.65 -12.02 -5.33
C GLU A 144 9.64 -12.81 -6.64
N GLN A 145 8.60 -13.61 -6.85
CA GLN A 145 8.45 -14.42 -8.06
C GLN A 145 8.10 -13.54 -9.26
N TYR A 146 7.19 -12.58 -9.07
CA TYR A 146 6.89 -11.57 -10.09
C TYR A 146 8.10 -10.70 -10.42
N TYR A 147 8.88 -10.32 -9.41
CA TYR A 147 10.10 -9.54 -9.58
C TYR A 147 11.16 -10.32 -10.38
N ALA A 148 11.33 -11.61 -10.07
CA ALA A 148 12.27 -12.48 -10.79
C ALA A 148 11.82 -12.77 -12.23
N ALA A 149 10.52 -12.86 -12.50
CA ALA A 149 9.96 -13.09 -13.81
C ALA A 149 9.95 -11.84 -14.71
N GLY A 150 9.92 -10.65 -14.08
CA GLY A 150 9.78 -9.39 -14.79
C GLY A 150 11.03 -8.97 -15.59
N PRO A 151 10.87 -8.02 -16.53
CA PRO A 151 11.96 -7.55 -17.39
C PRO A 151 13.09 -6.80 -16.64
N ALA A 152 12.98 -6.60 -15.33
CA ALA A 152 14.03 -6.01 -14.50
C ALA A 152 15.36 -6.80 -14.54
N GLN A 153 15.32 -8.08 -14.90
CA GLN A 153 16.49 -8.92 -15.14
C GLN A 153 17.06 -8.78 -16.57
N ARG A 154 16.34 -8.13 -17.48
CA ARG A 154 16.88 -7.76 -18.79
C ARG A 154 17.37 -6.32 -18.73
N PRO A 155 18.62 -6.03 -19.15
CA PRO A 155 19.05 -4.64 -19.30
C PRO A 155 18.04 -3.98 -20.25
N PRO A 156 17.48 -2.82 -19.86
CA PRO A 156 16.52 -2.17 -20.71
C PRO A 156 17.22 -1.75 -22.00
N LEU A 157 16.74 -2.28 -23.11
CA LEU A 157 16.91 -1.60 -24.39
C LEU A 157 15.99 -0.38 -24.37
N LEU A 158 16.29 0.55 -23.43
CA LEU A 158 15.62 1.83 -23.36
C LEU A 158 16.02 2.63 -24.59
N ARG A 159 15.09 2.77 -25.52
CA ARG A 159 15.18 3.87 -26.49
C ARG A 159 15.01 5.19 -25.72
N PRO A 160 15.79 6.24 -26.02
CA PRO A 160 15.51 7.58 -25.51
C PRO A 160 14.08 7.94 -25.95
N GLY A 161 13.17 8.05 -25.01
CA GLY A 161 11.74 8.29 -25.23
C GLY A 161 10.81 7.25 -24.63
N ASP A 162 11.29 6.07 -24.24
CA ASP A 162 10.52 5.01 -23.56
C ASP A 162 10.48 5.17 -22.02
N ALA A 163 10.89 6.32 -21.51
CA ALA A 163 10.44 6.82 -20.21
C ALA A 163 8.98 7.28 -20.35
N GLY A 164 8.20 6.55 -21.15
CA GLY A 164 6.79 6.72 -21.32
C GLY A 164 6.12 6.42 -19.99
N ASP A 165 5.45 7.43 -19.52
CA ASP A 165 4.29 7.38 -18.69
C ASP A 165 3.45 6.13 -19.07
N ASP A 166 3.74 5.00 -18.45
CA ASP A 166 2.94 3.78 -18.59
C ASP A 166 1.54 3.97 -18.01
N GLY A 167 1.14 5.23 -17.77
CA GLY A 167 -0.16 5.65 -17.30
C GLY A 167 -0.52 5.10 -15.92
N TRP A 168 0.44 4.41 -15.28
CA TRP A 168 0.23 3.83 -13.96
C TRP A 168 1.53 3.58 -13.18
N SER A 169 1.82 4.50 -12.33
CA SER A 169 2.74 4.31 -11.22
C SER A 169 2.44 5.41 -10.21
N LEU A 170 1.42 5.18 -9.39
CA LEU A 170 1.40 5.86 -8.11
C LEU A 170 2.69 5.47 -7.40
N ASP A 171 3.44 6.45 -6.89
CA ASP A 171 4.51 6.13 -5.96
C ASP A 171 3.86 5.60 -4.69
N CYS A 172 3.89 4.27 -4.49
CA CYS A 172 3.29 3.63 -3.32
C CYS A 172 4.03 3.94 -2.02
N GLY A 173 5.21 4.58 -2.09
CA GLY A 173 5.99 5.02 -0.94
C GLY A 173 6.88 3.96 -0.32
N SER A 174 7.57 4.35 0.75
CA SER A 174 8.55 3.49 1.43
C SER A 174 7.94 2.22 2.05
N GLY A 175 6.66 2.22 2.35
CA GLY A 175 5.95 1.01 2.80
C GLY A 175 5.83 -0.07 1.74
N ALA A 176 6.07 0.26 0.46
CA ALA A 176 6.07 -0.70 -0.64
C ALA A 176 7.46 -1.20 -1.02
N ASP A 177 8.50 -0.36 -0.92
CA ASP A 177 9.84 -0.67 -1.45
C ASP A 177 11.00 -0.47 -0.45
N GLY A 178 10.74 0.07 0.74
CA GLY A 178 11.76 0.38 1.74
C GLY A 178 12.58 1.63 1.46
N CYS A 179 12.38 2.31 0.33
CA CYS A 179 13.13 3.52 -0.03
C CYS A 179 12.46 4.74 0.60
N GLN A 180 13.17 5.44 1.48
CA GLN A 180 12.65 6.63 2.16
C GLN A 180 12.29 7.76 1.18
N ARG A 181 11.19 8.44 1.48
CA ARG A 181 10.73 9.63 0.76
C ARG A 181 10.88 10.87 1.66
N PRO A 182 10.98 12.08 1.09
CA PRO A 182 11.12 13.33 1.88
C PRO A 182 10.00 13.52 2.91
N TRP A 183 8.81 13.06 2.62
CA TRP A 183 7.65 13.17 3.53
C TRP A 183 7.60 12.13 4.64
N ASP A 184 8.40 11.07 4.60
CA ASP A 184 8.47 10.03 5.64
C ASP A 184 9.03 10.55 6.96
N THR A 185 9.75 11.67 6.93
CA THR A 185 10.40 12.30 8.09
C THR A 185 9.48 13.20 8.90
N ALA A 186 8.27 13.48 8.41
CA ALA A 186 7.31 14.33 9.10
C ALA A 186 7.04 13.84 10.53
N GLY A 187 7.03 14.77 11.49
CA GLY A 187 6.98 14.51 12.95
C GLY A 187 5.69 13.88 13.48
N GLU A 188 4.85 13.33 12.64
CA GLU A 188 3.61 12.65 13.00
C GLU A 188 3.88 11.26 13.60
N PRO A 189 3.11 10.87 14.64
CA PRO A 189 3.32 9.57 15.30
C PRO A 189 3.21 8.39 14.33
N ARG A 190 4.18 7.49 14.45
CA ARG A 190 4.19 6.17 13.78
C ARG A 190 3.59 5.12 14.70
N LEU A 191 3.04 4.05 14.15
CA LEU A 191 2.79 2.86 14.95
C LEU A 191 4.12 2.27 15.45
N ALA A 192 4.15 1.93 16.74
CA ALA A 192 5.27 1.15 17.25
C ALA A 192 5.28 -0.24 16.58
N PRO A 193 6.45 -0.88 16.40
CA PRO A 193 6.54 -2.18 15.71
C PRO A 193 5.62 -3.26 16.29
N TRP A 194 5.42 -3.28 17.61
CA TRP A 194 4.50 -4.22 18.26
C TRP A 194 3.03 -3.92 17.95
N GLN A 195 2.65 -2.64 17.80
CA GLN A 195 1.29 -2.23 17.41
C GLN A 195 1.00 -2.63 15.97
N ALA A 196 1.95 -2.41 15.06
CA ALA A 196 1.84 -2.83 13.68
C ALA A 196 1.66 -4.36 13.57
N ARG A 197 2.47 -5.14 14.31
CA ARG A 197 2.32 -6.62 14.35
C ARG A 197 0.96 -7.05 14.89
N LEU A 198 0.46 -6.41 15.95
CA LEU A 198 -0.85 -6.70 16.50
C LEU A 198 -1.97 -6.42 15.48
N LEU A 199 -1.87 -5.32 14.76
CA LEU A 199 -2.82 -4.93 13.73
C LEU A 199 -2.81 -5.93 12.55
N VAL A 200 -1.62 -6.30 12.06
CA VAL A 200 -1.47 -7.32 11.00
C VAL A 200 -2.11 -8.64 11.42
N ARG A 201 -1.84 -9.09 12.65
CA ARG A 201 -2.45 -10.31 13.20
C ARG A 201 -3.96 -10.23 13.26
N GLN A 202 -4.51 -9.10 13.72
CA GLN A 202 -5.96 -8.92 13.79
C GLN A 202 -6.59 -8.98 12.40
N VAL A 203 -5.99 -8.35 11.40
CA VAL A 203 -6.47 -8.42 10.01
C VAL A 203 -6.40 -9.85 9.47
N ALA A 204 -5.33 -10.59 9.76
CA ALA A 204 -5.22 -11.99 9.34
C ALA A 204 -6.36 -12.84 9.92
N GLN A 205 -6.64 -12.69 11.23
CA GLN A 205 -7.75 -13.37 11.90
C GLN A 205 -9.11 -12.97 11.30
N ASP A 206 -9.31 -11.70 10.99
CA ASP A 206 -10.53 -11.20 10.35
C ASP A 206 -10.71 -11.82 8.95
N CYS A 207 -9.64 -11.95 8.16
CA CYS A 207 -9.67 -12.63 6.85
C CYS A 207 -10.05 -14.10 6.98
N VAL A 208 -9.41 -14.84 7.86
CA VAL A 208 -9.70 -16.27 8.07
C VAL A 208 -11.15 -16.48 8.57
N ARG A 209 -11.59 -15.68 9.54
CA ARG A 209 -12.96 -15.74 10.04
C ARG A 209 -13.97 -15.45 8.94
N HIS A 210 -13.79 -14.36 8.21
CA HIS A 210 -14.70 -13.94 7.13
C HIS A 210 -14.72 -14.96 5.99
N GLY A 211 -13.55 -15.51 5.62
CA GLY A 211 -13.44 -16.56 4.61
C GLY A 211 -14.23 -17.83 4.97
N ARG A 212 -14.26 -18.18 6.26
CA ARG A 212 -15.08 -19.33 6.76
C ARG A 212 -16.58 -19.05 6.78
N GLU A 213 -16.97 -17.82 7.10
CA GLU A 213 -18.37 -17.43 7.26
C GLU A 213 -19.05 -17.07 5.93
N ALA A 214 -18.39 -16.29 5.09
CA ALA A 214 -18.96 -15.72 3.87
C ALA A 214 -18.35 -16.27 2.58
N GLY A 215 -17.12 -16.78 2.63
CA GLY A 215 -16.47 -17.43 1.48
C GLY A 215 -16.01 -16.47 0.35
N ASP A 216 -16.00 -15.15 0.58
CA ASP A 216 -15.73 -14.13 -0.43
C ASP A 216 -14.37 -13.44 -0.27
N VAL A 217 -13.49 -13.96 0.58
CA VAL A 217 -12.11 -13.45 0.71
C VAL A 217 -11.25 -14.01 -0.43
N PRO A 218 -10.50 -13.17 -1.17
CA PRO A 218 -9.62 -13.62 -2.23
C PRO A 218 -8.61 -14.67 -1.76
N ALA A 219 -8.35 -15.67 -2.60
CA ALA A 219 -7.54 -16.83 -2.24
C ALA A 219 -6.11 -16.48 -1.83
N GLY A 220 -5.47 -15.50 -2.49
CA GLY A 220 -4.13 -15.06 -2.14
C GLY A 220 -4.09 -14.34 -0.78
N LEU A 221 -5.15 -13.59 -0.47
CA LEU A 221 -5.26 -12.94 0.83
C LEU A 221 -5.50 -13.94 1.96
N LEU A 222 -6.27 -15.01 1.72
CA LEU A 222 -6.40 -16.13 2.66
C LEU A 222 -5.05 -16.83 2.86
N ARG A 223 -4.34 -17.17 1.79
CA ARG A 223 -2.98 -17.76 1.89
C ARG A 223 -2.02 -16.88 2.67
N TRP A 224 -2.11 -15.56 2.50
CA TRP A 224 -1.33 -14.61 3.31
C TRP A 224 -1.73 -14.67 4.78
N ALA A 225 -3.02 -14.67 5.08
CA ALA A 225 -3.54 -14.70 6.45
C ALA A 225 -3.13 -15.98 7.19
N ASP A 226 -3.24 -17.15 6.55
CA ASP A 226 -2.83 -18.44 7.11
C ASP A 226 -1.34 -18.45 7.46
N ARG A 227 -0.46 -18.00 6.56
CA ARG A 227 0.99 -17.89 6.84
C ARG A 227 1.30 -16.94 8.00
N SER A 228 0.55 -15.84 8.12
CA SER A 228 0.73 -14.86 9.19
C SER A 228 0.35 -15.43 10.56
N GLU A 229 -0.64 -16.32 10.63
CA GLU A 229 -1.03 -17.01 11.86
C GLU A 229 -0.01 -18.09 12.26
N GLU A 230 0.49 -18.89 11.31
CA GLU A 230 1.50 -19.94 11.55
C GLU A 230 2.78 -19.35 12.15
N HIS A 231 3.32 -18.31 11.55
CA HIS A 231 4.54 -17.64 12.02
C HIS A 231 4.39 -17.07 13.44
N THR A 232 3.20 -16.61 13.80
CA THR A 232 2.91 -16.10 15.15
C THR A 232 2.84 -17.23 16.18
N SER A 233 2.32 -18.40 15.80
CA SER A 233 2.20 -19.55 16.69
C SER A 233 3.57 -20.16 17.02
N GLU A 234 4.50 -20.17 16.07
CA GLU A 234 5.87 -20.62 16.30
C GLU A 234 6.62 -19.74 17.31
N LEU A 235 6.45 -18.41 17.23
CA LEU A 235 7.06 -17.47 18.18
C LEU A 235 6.49 -17.54 19.61
N GLN A 236 5.28 -18.08 19.79
CA GLN A 236 4.68 -18.27 21.12
C GLN A 236 5.06 -19.60 21.76
N SER A 237 5.65 -20.52 21.00
CA SER A 237 6.06 -21.85 21.48
C SER A 237 7.54 -21.92 21.89
N LEU A 238 8.29 -20.81 21.79
CA LEU A 238 9.67 -20.61 22.24
C LEU A 238 9.73 -19.84 23.55
#